data_6d6a0a503469d65d74a9e4bde6f1d8e3
#
_entry.id   6d6a0a503469d65d74a9e4bde6f1d8e3
#
_cell.length_a   1.000
_cell.length_b   1.000
_cell.length_c   1.000
_cell.angle_alpha   90.00
_cell.angle_beta   90.00
_cell.angle_gamma   90.00
#
_symmetry.space_group_name_H-M   'P 1'
#
loop_
_entity.id
_entity.type
_entity.pdbx_description
1 polymer ?
#
loop_
_entity_poly.entity_id
_entity_poly.type
_entity_poly.pdbx_seq_one_letter_code
_entity_poly.pdbx_strand_id
1 'polypeptide(L)'
;THLTNIFLKKFNGIRIESGLLNNENLRSIKPYQNIILENLNSDINEKLIYTLFNIIDQDNKFLIITSLKPITEIDFKLEDLKSRTKNCLLAKIENPDDELMFALILKNLSDRQIILDKKLIDFIIKRVHRSYGKIFEFIYKIDKISLKKKKSIDFKIINEALEE
;
A
#
# COMPACT_ATOMS: atom_id res chain seq x y z
N THR A 1 -1.68 1.04 3.86
CA THR A 1 -2.72 2.01 4.25
C THR A 1 -4.07 1.36 4.59
N HIS A 2 -4.66 0.48 3.74
CA HIS A 2 -5.94 -0.16 4.06
C HIS A 2 -5.86 -1.08 5.29
N LEU A 3 -4.87 -1.94 5.36
CA LEU A 3 -4.64 -2.82 6.52
C LEU A 3 -4.35 -2.02 7.79
N THR A 4 -3.58 -0.95 7.70
CA THR A 4 -3.28 -0.08 8.84
C THR A 4 -4.51 0.65 9.34
N ASN A 5 -5.44 1.05 8.44
CA ASN A 5 -6.73 1.61 8.83
C ASN A 5 -7.61 0.59 9.56
N ILE A 6 -7.65 -0.67 9.09
CA ILE A 6 -8.39 -1.75 9.77
C ILE A 6 -7.80 -1.99 11.17
N PHE A 7 -6.47 -2.03 11.26
CA PHE A 7 -5.78 -2.22 12.52
C PHE A 7 -6.12 -1.10 13.53
N LEU A 8 -6.05 0.17 13.13
CA LEU A 8 -6.36 1.31 14.00
C LEU A 8 -7.84 1.40 14.40
N LYS A 9 -8.75 0.84 13.60
CA LYS A 9 -10.16 0.71 14.01
C LYS A 9 -10.35 -0.29 15.15
N LYS A 10 -9.48 -1.30 15.23
CA LYS A 10 -9.57 -2.37 16.23
C LYS A 10 -8.71 -2.09 17.45
N PHE A 11 -7.58 -1.45 17.28
CA PHE A 11 -6.59 -1.19 18.31
C PHE A 11 -6.29 0.31 18.42
N ASN A 12 -6.29 0.82 19.64
CA ASN A 12 -5.89 2.21 19.85
C ASN A 12 -4.41 2.37 19.53
N GLY A 13 -4.08 3.30 18.63
CA GLY A 13 -2.72 3.52 18.17
C GLY A 13 -2.56 4.83 17.41
N ILE A 14 -1.33 5.13 17.04
CA ILE A 14 -0.97 6.30 16.24
C ILE A 14 -0.29 5.87 14.95
N ARG A 15 -0.56 6.62 13.88
CA ARG A 15 0.08 6.45 12.58
C ARG A 15 0.97 7.64 12.26
N ILE A 16 2.16 7.35 11.79
CA ILE A 16 3.16 8.33 11.38
C ILE A 16 3.63 7.93 9.97
N GLU A 17 3.64 8.89 9.07
CA GLU A 17 4.29 8.76 7.77
C GLU A 17 5.80 8.83 7.96
N SER A 18 6.56 7.91 7.36
CA SER A 18 8.01 7.84 7.58
C SER A 18 8.75 9.12 7.21
N GLY A 19 8.34 9.78 6.11
CA GLY A 19 8.92 11.06 5.68
C GLY A 19 8.62 12.23 6.61
N LEU A 20 7.66 12.09 7.53
CA LEU A 20 7.32 13.12 8.54
C LEU A 20 7.84 12.78 9.93
N LEU A 21 8.61 11.70 10.08
CA LEU A 21 9.16 11.29 11.36
C LEU A 21 10.16 12.35 11.88
N ASN A 22 9.92 12.85 13.07
CA ASN A 22 10.75 13.85 13.74
C ASN A 22 10.72 13.66 15.27
N ASN A 23 11.48 14.47 16.01
CA ASN A 23 11.54 14.35 17.46
C ASN A 23 10.22 14.67 18.18
N GLU A 24 9.37 15.50 17.60
CA GLU A 24 8.05 15.82 18.17
C GLU A 24 7.11 14.61 18.03
N ASN A 25 7.09 13.99 16.85
CA ASN A 25 6.31 12.77 16.61
C ASN A 25 6.79 11.63 17.54
N LEU A 26 8.10 11.49 17.78
CA LEU A 26 8.63 10.52 18.74
C LEU A 26 8.18 10.77 20.18
N ARG A 27 7.93 12.02 20.56
CA ARG A 27 7.33 12.35 21.86
C ARG A 27 5.84 12.03 21.90
N SER A 28 5.13 12.28 20.81
CA SER A 28 3.67 12.07 20.71
C SER A 28 3.25 10.61 20.76
N ILE A 29 4.15 9.65 20.47
CA ILE A 29 3.82 8.23 20.51
C ILE A 29 3.72 7.66 21.93
N LYS A 30 4.24 8.36 22.94
CA LYS A 30 4.29 7.86 24.33
C LYS A 30 2.96 7.32 24.87
N PRO A 31 1.81 7.99 24.69
CA PRO A 31 0.54 7.50 25.22
C PRO A 31 -0.04 6.31 24.47
N TYR A 32 0.49 5.97 23.30
CA TYR A 32 -0.05 4.90 22.46
C TYR A 32 0.71 3.59 22.63
N GLN A 33 -0.03 2.49 22.69
CA GLN A 33 0.55 1.13 22.75
C GLN A 33 0.91 0.62 21.36
N ASN A 34 0.16 1.03 20.33
CA ASN A 34 0.36 0.55 18.97
C ASN A 34 0.80 1.72 18.07
N ILE A 35 1.95 1.56 17.43
CA ILE A 35 2.52 2.56 16.54
C ILE A 35 2.58 1.98 15.12
N ILE A 36 2.17 2.78 14.14
CA ILE A 36 2.28 2.45 12.72
C ILE A 36 3.19 3.47 12.05
N LEU A 37 4.26 2.98 11.45
CA LEU A 37 5.15 3.76 10.59
C LEU A 37 4.86 3.38 9.13
N GLU A 38 4.29 4.31 8.36
CA GLU A 38 3.93 4.04 6.97
C GLU A 38 5.01 4.49 5.98
N ASN A 39 5.11 3.73 4.88
CA ASN A 39 5.91 4.03 3.69
C ASN A 39 7.40 4.22 4.00
N LEU A 40 7.95 3.33 4.84
CA LEU A 40 9.39 3.35 5.11
C LEU A 40 10.18 3.17 3.81
N ASN A 41 11.14 4.04 3.59
CA ASN A 41 12.05 4.03 2.45
C ASN A 41 13.50 4.26 2.91
N SER A 42 14.46 4.23 1.96
CA SER A 42 15.89 4.40 2.22
C SER A 42 16.31 5.84 2.61
N ASP A 43 15.45 6.84 2.35
CA ASP A 43 15.82 8.26 2.52
C ASP A 43 15.53 8.77 3.95
N ILE A 44 15.13 7.86 4.83
CA ILE A 44 14.78 8.21 6.20
C ILE A 44 16.01 8.49 7.07
N ASN A 45 15.84 9.37 8.05
CA ASN A 45 16.85 9.60 9.07
C ASN A 45 16.98 8.38 10.00
N GLU A 46 18.04 7.59 9.82
CA GLU A 46 18.29 6.37 10.57
C GLU A 46 18.34 6.56 12.10
N LYS A 47 18.82 7.73 12.57
CA LYS A 47 18.85 8.04 14.02
C LYS A 47 17.44 8.13 14.60
N LEU A 48 16.48 8.67 13.83
CA LEU A 48 15.09 8.75 14.27
C LEU A 48 14.44 7.35 14.31
N ILE A 49 14.71 6.50 13.32
CA ILE A 49 14.24 5.11 13.32
C ILE A 49 14.85 4.35 14.48
N TYR A 50 16.15 4.49 14.71
CA TYR A 50 16.83 3.87 15.85
C TYR A 50 16.21 4.30 17.17
N THR A 51 15.92 5.60 17.33
CA THR A 51 15.25 6.14 18.52
C THR A 51 13.84 5.57 18.67
N LEU A 52 13.09 5.43 17.56
CA LEU A 52 11.77 4.81 17.56
C LEU A 52 11.84 3.36 18.06
N PHE A 53 12.77 2.54 17.54
CA PHE A 53 12.96 1.16 18.01
C PHE A 53 13.30 1.11 19.50
N ASN A 54 14.15 2.01 20.00
CA ASN A 54 14.46 2.08 21.42
C ASN A 54 13.22 2.37 22.27
N ILE A 55 12.37 3.31 21.85
CA ILE A 55 11.11 3.63 22.56
C ILE A 55 10.17 2.41 22.56
N ILE A 56 10.07 1.72 21.42
CA ILE A 56 9.23 0.52 21.26
C ILE A 56 9.67 -0.56 22.25
N ASP A 57 10.97 -0.85 22.30
CA ASP A 57 11.52 -1.89 23.18
C ASP A 57 11.41 -1.51 24.67
N GLN A 58 11.78 -0.28 25.03
CA GLN A 58 11.75 0.20 26.42
C GLN A 58 10.35 0.24 27.01
N ASP A 59 9.37 0.66 26.22
CA ASP A 59 7.98 0.83 26.66
C ASP A 59 7.11 -0.43 26.34
N ASN A 60 7.68 -1.52 25.84
CA ASN A 60 6.97 -2.75 25.41
C ASN A 60 5.80 -2.46 24.47
N LYS A 61 6.00 -1.62 23.47
CA LYS A 61 4.99 -1.21 22.49
C LYS A 61 5.01 -2.13 21.25
N PHE A 62 3.94 -2.05 20.46
CA PHE A 62 3.87 -2.73 19.17
C PHE A 62 4.17 -1.75 18.03
N LEU A 63 5.01 -2.16 17.10
CA LEU A 63 5.37 -1.39 15.91
C LEU A 63 5.00 -2.15 14.65
N ILE A 64 4.19 -1.53 13.79
CA ILE A 64 3.90 -1.99 12.44
C ILE A 64 4.59 -1.04 11.47
N ILE A 65 5.38 -1.60 10.57
CA ILE A 65 6.06 -0.84 9.51
C ILE A 65 5.52 -1.29 8.17
N THR A 66 5.15 -0.35 7.31
CA THR A 66 4.86 -0.64 5.90
C THR A 66 5.97 -0.11 5.02
N SER A 67 6.35 -0.88 4.01
CA SER A 67 7.40 -0.52 3.05
C SER A 67 7.19 -1.25 1.72
N LEU A 68 7.77 -0.74 0.65
CA LEU A 68 7.75 -1.41 -0.65
C LEU A 68 8.75 -2.57 -0.73
N LYS A 69 9.82 -2.50 0.07
CA LYS A 69 10.83 -3.57 0.20
C LYS A 69 10.82 -4.08 1.64
N PRO A 70 11.18 -5.33 1.87
CA PRO A 70 11.43 -5.83 3.23
C PRO A 70 12.37 -4.91 3.99
N ILE A 71 12.08 -4.63 5.26
CA ILE A 71 12.94 -3.75 6.07
C ILE A 71 14.37 -4.27 6.17
N THR A 72 14.57 -5.58 6.05
CA THR A 72 15.87 -6.24 6.05
C THR A 72 16.69 -6.01 4.78
N GLU A 73 16.06 -5.55 3.70
CA GLU A 73 16.69 -5.20 2.42
C GLU A 73 17.00 -3.69 2.29
N ILE A 74 16.59 -2.89 3.28
CA ILE A 74 16.96 -1.48 3.33
C ILE A 74 18.41 -1.39 3.82
N ASP A 75 19.26 -0.73 3.04
CA ASP A 75 20.69 -0.58 3.36
C ASP A 75 20.91 0.51 4.42
N PHE A 76 20.67 0.17 5.66
CA PHE A 76 20.96 1.04 6.80
C PHE A 76 22.46 1.09 7.06
N LYS A 77 22.99 2.25 7.43
CA LYS A 77 24.41 2.45 7.81
C LYS A 77 24.66 2.05 9.27
N LEU A 78 23.64 2.18 10.14
CA LEU A 78 23.75 1.85 11.56
C LEU A 78 23.64 0.34 11.76
N GLU A 79 24.72 -0.31 12.20
CA GLU A 79 24.76 -1.77 12.43
C GLU A 79 23.75 -2.25 13.48
N ASP A 80 23.52 -1.46 14.53
CA ASP A 80 22.52 -1.77 15.54
C ASP A 80 21.10 -1.80 14.94
N LEU A 81 20.81 -0.89 14.00
CA LEU A 81 19.53 -0.85 13.30
C LEU A 81 19.37 -2.08 12.38
N LYS A 82 20.44 -2.44 11.64
CA LYS A 82 20.46 -3.68 10.84
C LYS A 82 20.18 -4.93 11.69
N SER A 83 20.79 -5.00 12.87
CA SER A 83 20.57 -6.11 13.79
C SER A 83 19.12 -6.20 14.27
N ARG A 84 18.52 -5.06 14.62
CA ARG A 84 17.11 -5.00 15.09
C ARG A 84 16.12 -5.35 13.98
N THR A 85 16.35 -4.89 12.76
CA THR A 85 15.45 -5.20 11.63
C THR A 85 15.40 -6.68 11.29
N LYS A 86 16.46 -7.46 11.57
CA LYS A 86 16.46 -8.92 11.40
C LYS A 86 15.47 -9.64 12.33
N ASN A 87 15.12 -9.03 13.45
CA ASN A 87 14.17 -9.58 14.40
C ASN A 87 12.71 -9.22 14.10
N CYS A 88 12.45 -8.39 13.06
CA CYS A 88 11.10 -8.04 12.66
C CYS A 88 10.40 -9.22 11.98
N LEU A 89 9.15 -9.46 12.34
CA LEU A 89 8.29 -10.38 11.61
C LEU A 89 7.91 -9.75 10.27
N LEU A 90 8.20 -10.46 9.17
CA LEU A 90 7.90 -9.99 7.82
C LEU A 90 6.62 -10.64 7.31
N ALA A 91 5.67 -9.81 6.87
CA ALA A 91 4.47 -10.24 6.18
C ALA A 91 4.46 -9.62 4.79
N LYS A 92 4.58 -10.45 3.75
CA LYS A 92 4.56 -10.02 2.36
C LYS A 92 3.13 -9.98 1.83
N ILE A 93 2.77 -8.88 1.18
CA ILE A 93 1.54 -8.79 0.38
C ILE A 93 1.91 -9.07 -1.06
N GLU A 94 1.46 -10.22 -1.55
CA GLU A 94 1.71 -10.64 -2.93
C GLU A 94 0.89 -9.82 -3.92
N ASN A 95 1.37 -9.74 -5.16
CA ASN A 95 0.57 -9.21 -6.26
C ASN A 95 -0.65 -10.11 -6.50
N PRO A 96 -1.79 -9.55 -6.90
CA PRO A 96 -2.98 -10.34 -7.17
C PRO A 96 -2.75 -11.34 -8.31
N ASP A 97 -3.21 -12.58 -8.10
CA ASP A 97 -3.33 -13.58 -9.16
C ASP A 97 -4.52 -13.27 -10.11
N ASP A 98 -4.76 -14.09 -11.12
CA ASP A 98 -5.81 -13.84 -12.10
C ASP A 98 -7.21 -13.86 -11.49
N GLU A 99 -7.44 -14.70 -10.49
CA GLU A 99 -8.71 -14.84 -9.80
C GLU A 99 -9.02 -13.60 -8.96
N LEU A 100 -8.04 -13.14 -8.22
CA LEU A 100 -8.15 -11.91 -7.43
C LEU A 100 -8.21 -10.67 -8.32
N MET A 101 -7.46 -10.63 -9.44
CA MET A 101 -7.56 -9.59 -10.46
C MET A 101 -9.00 -9.49 -10.99
N PHE A 102 -9.60 -10.62 -11.35
CA PHE A 102 -10.98 -10.69 -11.82
C PHE A 102 -11.96 -10.12 -10.79
N ALA A 103 -11.84 -10.58 -9.54
CA ALA A 103 -12.69 -10.11 -8.44
C ALA A 103 -12.53 -8.61 -8.16
N LEU A 104 -11.30 -8.09 -8.19
CA LEU A 104 -11.01 -6.68 -7.99
C LEU A 104 -11.57 -5.81 -9.12
N ILE A 105 -11.39 -6.22 -10.37
CA ILE A 105 -11.93 -5.52 -11.54
C ILE A 105 -13.45 -5.50 -11.46
N LEU A 106 -14.08 -6.66 -11.23
CA LEU A 106 -15.53 -6.78 -11.14
C LEU A 106 -16.10 -5.88 -10.03
N LYS A 107 -15.48 -5.89 -8.85
CA LYS A 107 -15.87 -5.00 -7.74
C LYS A 107 -15.77 -3.53 -8.13
N ASN A 108 -14.64 -3.09 -8.71
CA ASN A 108 -14.45 -1.68 -9.09
C ASN A 108 -15.43 -1.23 -10.19
N LEU A 109 -15.76 -2.12 -11.12
CA LEU A 109 -16.76 -1.86 -12.15
C LEU A 109 -18.16 -1.76 -11.54
N SER A 110 -18.51 -2.68 -10.63
CA SER A 110 -19.81 -2.69 -9.92
C SER A 110 -20.01 -1.41 -9.09
N ASP A 111 -18.97 -0.96 -8.37
CA ASP A 111 -19.01 0.28 -7.58
C ASP A 111 -19.28 1.52 -8.46
N ARG A 112 -19.01 1.43 -9.77
CA ARG A 112 -19.27 2.47 -10.80
C ARG A 112 -20.49 2.19 -11.66
N GLN A 113 -21.25 1.13 -11.36
CA GLN A 113 -22.42 0.68 -12.15
C GLN A 113 -22.05 0.36 -13.62
N ILE A 114 -20.84 -0.11 -13.87
CA ILE A 114 -20.36 -0.51 -15.18
C ILE A 114 -20.47 -2.03 -15.31
N ILE A 115 -21.12 -2.48 -16.38
CA ILE A 115 -21.22 -3.90 -16.72
C ILE A 115 -20.34 -4.18 -17.92
N LEU A 116 -19.40 -5.09 -17.78
CA LEU A 116 -18.55 -5.58 -18.86
C LEU A 116 -18.70 -7.09 -19.04
N ASP A 117 -18.62 -7.52 -20.31
CA ASP A 117 -18.56 -8.94 -20.62
C ASP A 117 -17.27 -9.57 -20.09
N LYS A 118 -17.36 -10.84 -19.70
CA LYS A 118 -16.21 -11.62 -19.23
C LYS A 118 -15.01 -11.54 -20.19
N LYS A 119 -15.24 -11.55 -21.50
CA LYS A 119 -14.18 -11.44 -22.51
C LYS A 119 -13.37 -10.14 -22.40
N LEU A 120 -14.04 -9.01 -22.09
CA LEU A 120 -13.37 -7.71 -21.87
C LEU A 120 -12.59 -7.71 -20.58
N ILE A 121 -13.13 -8.31 -19.50
CA ILE A 121 -12.43 -8.43 -18.23
C ILE A 121 -11.17 -9.31 -18.38
N ASP A 122 -11.27 -10.46 -19.03
CA ASP A 122 -10.13 -11.36 -19.31
C ASP A 122 -9.06 -10.66 -20.18
N PHE A 123 -9.49 -9.80 -21.10
CA PHE A 123 -8.59 -8.99 -21.92
C PHE A 123 -7.82 -7.95 -21.09
N ILE A 124 -8.48 -7.32 -20.12
CA ILE A 124 -7.87 -6.37 -19.17
C ILE A 124 -6.85 -7.08 -18.29
N ILE A 125 -7.22 -8.22 -17.68
CA ILE A 125 -6.36 -8.99 -16.78
C ILE A 125 -5.00 -9.32 -17.42
N LYS A 126 -5.00 -9.66 -18.71
CA LYS A 126 -3.79 -10.03 -19.46
C LYS A 126 -2.85 -8.86 -19.77
N ARG A 127 -3.31 -7.62 -19.62
CA ARG A 127 -2.59 -6.41 -20.08
C ARG A 127 -2.31 -5.38 -19.00
N VAL A 128 -3.12 -5.35 -17.96
CA VAL A 128 -2.95 -4.40 -16.85
C VAL A 128 -1.92 -4.94 -15.86
N HIS A 129 -1.08 -4.05 -15.37
CA HIS A 129 -0.10 -4.40 -14.34
C HIS A 129 -0.78 -4.96 -13.08
N ARG A 130 -0.27 -6.07 -12.56
CA ARG A 130 -0.80 -6.79 -11.41
C ARG A 130 -0.52 -6.05 -10.10
N SER A 131 -1.19 -4.93 -9.89
CA SER A 131 -1.18 -4.24 -8.60
C SER A 131 -2.53 -3.59 -8.32
N TYR A 132 -2.92 -3.55 -7.07
CA TYR A 132 -4.19 -2.95 -6.64
C TYR A 132 -4.37 -1.51 -7.15
N GLY A 133 -3.32 -0.69 -7.04
CA GLY A 133 -3.35 0.70 -7.49
C GLY A 133 -3.55 0.83 -9.00
N LYS A 134 -2.80 0.02 -9.79
CA LYS A 134 -2.86 0.07 -11.25
C LYS A 134 -4.20 -0.42 -11.79
N ILE A 135 -4.81 -1.43 -11.16
CA ILE A 135 -6.17 -1.87 -11.51
C ILE A 135 -7.16 -0.72 -11.31
N PHE A 136 -7.10 -0.07 -10.13
CA PHE A 136 -8.00 1.04 -9.82
C PHE A 136 -7.81 2.23 -10.77
N GLU A 137 -6.57 2.65 -11.03
CA GLU A 137 -6.23 3.71 -11.98
C GLU A 137 -6.76 3.39 -13.38
N PHE A 138 -6.56 2.15 -13.83
CA PHE A 138 -7.00 1.71 -15.14
C PHE A 138 -8.53 1.73 -15.28
N ILE A 139 -9.26 1.18 -14.31
CA ILE A 139 -10.73 1.21 -14.32
C ILE A 139 -11.26 2.65 -14.32
N TYR A 140 -10.64 3.53 -13.52
CA TYR A 140 -10.98 4.96 -13.55
C TYR A 140 -10.77 5.58 -14.92
N LYS A 141 -9.68 5.21 -15.60
CA LYS A 141 -9.31 5.75 -16.91
C LYS A 141 -10.28 5.31 -18.02
N ILE A 142 -10.60 4.00 -18.09
CA ILE A 142 -11.58 3.51 -19.08
C ILE A 142 -12.98 4.11 -18.87
N ASP A 143 -13.40 4.30 -17.63
CA ASP A 143 -14.65 4.97 -17.27
C ASP A 143 -14.66 6.42 -17.80
N LYS A 144 -13.61 7.18 -17.51
CA LYS A 144 -13.45 8.56 -17.95
C LYS A 144 -13.48 8.70 -19.48
N ILE A 145 -12.80 7.80 -20.22
CA ILE A 145 -12.78 7.79 -21.68
C ILE A 145 -14.18 7.46 -22.22
N SER A 146 -14.85 6.46 -21.67
CA SER A 146 -16.20 6.06 -22.01
C SER A 146 -17.20 7.21 -21.87
N LEU A 147 -17.19 7.89 -20.72
CA LEU A 147 -18.02 9.06 -20.44
C LEU A 147 -17.74 10.22 -21.39
N LYS A 148 -16.46 10.54 -21.63
CA LYS A 148 -16.06 11.60 -22.58
C LYS A 148 -16.55 11.33 -23.99
N LYS A 149 -16.48 10.07 -24.44
CA LYS A 149 -16.91 9.66 -25.79
C LYS A 149 -18.39 9.35 -25.88
N LYS A 150 -19.11 9.27 -24.74
CA LYS A 150 -20.52 8.86 -24.67
C LYS A 150 -20.75 7.51 -25.35
N LYS A 151 -19.82 6.56 -25.13
CA LYS A 151 -19.86 5.20 -25.70
C LYS A 151 -19.66 4.15 -24.63
N SER A 152 -20.27 2.98 -24.81
CA SER A 152 -20.02 1.81 -23.98
C SER A 152 -18.55 1.38 -24.07
N ILE A 153 -18.02 0.81 -22.99
CA ILE A 153 -16.64 0.31 -22.94
C ILE A 153 -16.53 -0.91 -23.85
N ASP A 154 -15.66 -0.81 -24.85
CA ASP A 154 -15.30 -1.84 -25.80
C ASP A 154 -13.79 -2.04 -25.88
N PHE A 155 -13.33 -2.97 -26.73
CA PHE A 155 -11.89 -3.20 -26.93
C PHE A 155 -11.12 -1.95 -27.41
N LYS A 156 -11.78 -1.01 -28.11
CA LYS A 156 -11.13 0.21 -28.58
C LYS A 156 -10.85 1.17 -27.42
N ILE A 157 -11.82 1.34 -26.53
CA ILE A 157 -11.66 2.18 -25.32
C ILE A 157 -10.60 1.58 -24.38
N ILE A 158 -10.60 0.23 -24.23
CA ILE A 158 -9.60 -0.45 -23.41
C ILE A 158 -8.19 -0.26 -24.00
N ASN A 159 -8.00 -0.44 -25.30
CA ASN A 159 -6.70 -0.25 -25.94
C ASN A 159 -6.23 1.22 -25.84
N GLU A 160 -7.10 2.18 -26.08
CA GLU A 160 -6.77 3.60 -25.91
C GLU A 160 -6.31 3.92 -24.48
N ALA A 161 -6.96 3.32 -23.48
CA ALA A 161 -6.55 3.47 -22.08
C ALA A 161 -5.21 2.81 -21.76
N LEU A 162 -4.80 1.77 -22.50
CA LEU A 162 -3.50 1.13 -22.34
C LEU A 162 -2.34 1.90 -22.96
N GLU A 163 -2.61 2.67 -24.03
CA GLU A 163 -1.62 3.45 -24.79
C GLU A 163 -1.29 4.82 -24.14
N GLU A 164 -2.22 5.40 -23.40
CA GLU A 164 -1.99 6.63 -22.64
C GLU A 164 -1.27 6.33 -21.30
#